data_962dda5f2e8142b86c8b600fea933c33
#
_entry.id   962dda5f2e8142b86c8b600fea933c33
#
_cell.length_a   1.000
_cell.length_b   1.000
_cell.length_c   1.000
_cell.angle_alpha   90.00
_cell.angle_beta   90.00
_cell.angle_gamma   90.00
#
_symmetry.space_group_name_H-M   'P 1'
#
loop_
_entity.id
_entity.type
_entity.pdbx_description
1 polymer ?
#
loop_
_entity_poly.entity_id
_entity_poly.type
_entity_poly.pdbx_seq_one_letter_code
_entity_poly.pdbx_strand_id
1 'polypeptide(L)'
;LCEHSVHVYHCLKDYLDRQRVKDTYKMNYSDETIALVALLHDVCKINVYKKGTRNKKINGEWKQVDVFEFEDNIPFGHGEKSVYMISGYMRLTREEAFAIRYHMGFSGSDPVNNVGKAFEMFPLAFALSTADMEATYFLDEQV
;
A
#
# COMPACT_ATOMS: atom_id res chain seq x y z
N LEU A 1 4.13 -8.20 -4.74
CA LEU A 1 3.90 -6.76 -4.86
C LEU A 1 3.02 -6.41 -6.06
N CYS A 2 3.42 -6.74 -7.28
CA CYS A 2 2.65 -6.38 -8.49
C CYS A 2 1.25 -6.98 -8.49
N GLU A 3 1.10 -8.25 -8.17
CA GLU A 3 -0.19 -8.94 -8.09
C GLU A 3 -1.11 -8.29 -7.06
N HIS A 4 -0.60 -8.04 -5.84
CA HIS A 4 -1.32 -7.33 -4.80
C HIS A 4 -1.81 -5.95 -5.28
N SER A 5 -0.93 -5.16 -5.91
CA SER A 5 -1.30 -3.83 -6.42
C SER A 5 -2.42 -3.89 -7.46
N VAL A 6 -2.44 -4.92 -8.31
CA VAL A 6 -3.52 -5.16 -9.28
C VAL A 6 -4.82 -5.55 -8.57
N HIS A 7 -4.75 -6.39 -7.54
CA HIS A 7 -5.92 -6.72 -6.71
C HIS A 7 -6.50 -5.47 -6.05
N VAL A 8 -5.64 -4.63 -5.47
CA VAL A 8 -6.07 -3.36 -4.86
C VAL A 8 -6.72 -2.45 -5.90
N TYR A 9 -6.17 -2.38 -7.11
CA TYR A 9 -6.77 -1.60 -8.19
C TYR A 9 -8.20 -2.07 -8.51
N HIS A 10 -8.41 -3.37 -8.65
CA HIS A 10 -9.75 -3.91 -8.93
C HIS A 10 -10.72 -3.66 -7.79
N CYS A 11 -10.32 -3.88 -6.54
CA CYS A 11 -11.16 -3.59 -5.38
C CYS A 11 -11.52 -2.10 -5.29
N LEU A 12 -10.56 -1.21 -5.50
CA LEU A 12 -10.78 0.24 -5.46
C LEU A 12 -11.70 0.69 -6.58
N LYS A 13 -11.49 0.19 -7.80
CA LYS A 13 -12.32 0.50 -8.96
C LYS A 13 -13.76 0.06 -8.73
N ASP A 14 -13.98 -1.15 -8.27
CA ASP A 14 -15.31 -1.69 -7.97
C ASP A 14 -16.02 -0.88 -6.88
N TYR A 15 -15.30 -0.50 -5.83
CA TYR A 15 -15.85 0.33 -4.76
C TYR A 15 -16.29 1.70 -5.28
N LEU A 16 -15.44 2.37 -6.04
CA LEU A 16 -15.70 3.71 -6.56
C LEU A 16 -16.72 3.74 -7.70
N ASP A 17 -17.00 2.61 -8.34
CA ASP A 17 -18.05 2.49 -9.36
C ASP A 17 -19.45 2.32 -8.77
N ARG A 18 -19.58 2.09 -7.46
CA ARG A 18 -20.88 1.96 -6.80
C ARG A 18 -21.66 3.26 -6.86
N GLN A 19 -22.96 3.17 -7.21
CA GLN A 19 -23.84 4.33 -7.33
C GLN A 19 -23.91 5.14 -6.04
N ARG A 20 -23.99 4.46 -4.87
CA ARG A 20 -24.02 5.12 -3.57
C ARG A 20 -22.74 5.93 -3.31
N VAL A 21 -21.58 5.38 -3.67
CA VAL A 21 -20.30 6.04 -3.49
C VAL A 21 -20.20 7.30 -4.33
N LYS A 22 -20.67 7.26 -5.57
CA LYS A 22 -20.70 8.40 -6.48
C LYS A 22 -21.72 9.46 -6.06
N ASP A 23 -22.96 9.04 -5.79
CA ASP A 23 -24.09 9.95 -5.60
C ASP A 23 -24.23 10.44 -4.16
N THR A 24 -24.06 9.54 -3.19
CA THR A 24 -24.26 9.87 -1.76
C THR A 24 -22.97 10.32 -1.11
N TYR A 25 -21.86 9.60 -1.34
CA TYR A 25 -20.57 9.93 -0.71
C TYR A 25 -19.79 10.97 -1.51
N LYS A 26 -20.23 11.28 -2.73
CA LYS A 26 -19.60 12.26 -3.63
C LYS A 26 -18.13 11.96 -3.93
N MET A 27 -17.78 10.70 -3.99
CA MET A 27 -16.43 10.24 -4.31
C MET A 27 -16.33 10.00 -5.83
N ASN A 28 -15.79 10.98 -6.54
CA ASN A 28 -15.61 10.93 -7.99
C ASN A 28 -14.16 11.24 -8.32
N TYR A 29 -13.43 10.24 -8.83
CA TYR A 29 -12.02 10.35 -9.18
C TYR A 29 -11.80 9.91 -10.63
N SER A 30 -10.78 10.46 -11.27
CA SER A 30 -10.37 10.03 -12.60
C SER A 30 -9.80 8.61 -12.58
N ASP A 31 -9.90 7.90 -13.69
CA ASP A 31 -9.28 6.58 -13.83
C ASP A 31 -7.78 6.62 -13.61
N GLU A 32 -7.11 7.71 -13.99
CA GLU A 32 -5.69 7.93 -13.76
C GLU A 32 -5.38 7.99 -12.25
N THR A 33 -6.12 8.77 -11.49
CA THR A 33 -5.96 8.86 -10.02
C THR A 33 -6.17 7.50 -9.35
N ILE A 34 -7.21 6.77 -9.74
CA ILE A 34 -7.52 5.44 -9.18
C ILE A 34 -6.36 4.48 -9.46
N ALA A 35 -5.89 4.43 -10.70
CA ALA A 35 -4.77 3.57 -11.09
C ALA A 35 -3.47 3.95 -10.36
N LEU A 36 -3.17 5.24 -10.29
CA LEU A 36 -1.97 5.75 -9.64
C LEU A 36 -1.91 5.33 -8.16
N VAL A 37 -2.94 5.65 -7.39
CA VAL A 37 -2.90 5.36 -5.95
C VAL A 37 -2.93 3.86 -5.67
N ALA A 38 -3.71 3.08 -6.42
CA ALA A 38 -3.79 1.63 -6.23
C ALA A 38 -2.49 0.91 -6.61
N LEU A 39 -1.91 1.26 -7.75
CA LEU A 39 -0.73 0.56 -8.27
C LEU A 39 0.57 0.97 -7.56
N LEU A 40 0.63 2.18 -7.00
CA LEU A 40 1.85 2.73 -6.44
C LEU A 40 1.86 2.89 -4.92
N HIS A 41 0.75 2.57 -4.22
CA HIS A 41 0.68 2.79 -2.76
C HIS A 41 1.80 2.08 -1.98
N ASP A 42 2.23 0.93 -2.46
CA ASP A 42 3.23 0.06 -1.83
C ASP A 42 4.61 0.10 -2.52
N VAL A 43 4.87 1.10 -3.34
CA VAL A 43 6.14 1.22 -4.06
C VAL A 43 7.35 1.27 -3.11
N CYS A 44 7.14 1.64 -1.86
CA CYS A 44 8.16 1.59 -0.79
C CYS A 44 8.77 0.20 -0.59
N LYS A 45 8.09 -0.86 -1.02
CA LYS A 45 8.56 -2.25 -0.92
C LYS A 45 9.54 -2.65 -2.02
N ILE A 46 9.77 -1.80 -3.02
CA ILE A 46 10.73 -2.06 -4.09
C ILE A 46 12.15 -2.06 -3.52
N ASN A 47 12.92 -3.10 -3.84
CA ASN A 47 14.34 -3.24 -3.49
C ASN A 47 14.65 -3.25 -1.97
N VAL A 48 13.67 -3.52 -1.11
CA VAL A 48 13.93 -3.67 0.34
C VAL A 48 14.33 -5.08 0.74
N TYR A 49 14.15 -6.05 -0.14
CA TYR A 49 14.58 -7.43 0.09
C TYR A 49 15.78 -7.75 -0.78
N LYS A 50 16.87 -8.16 -0.13
CA LYS A 50 18.10 -8.63 -0.80
C LYS A 50 18.27 -10.12 -0.57
N LYS A 51 18.82 -10.80 -1.56
CA LYS A 51 19.25 -12.19 -1.40
C LYS A 51 20.50 -12.22 -0.52
N GLY A 52 20.42 -12.99 0.53
CA GLY A 52 21.53 -13.28 1.42
C GLY A 52 21.61 -14.76 1.69
N THR A 53 22.60 -15.17 2.49
CA THR A 53 22.75 -16.56 2.91
C THR A 53 22.84 -16.63 4.43
N ARG A 54 22.26 -17.68 4.99
CA ARG A 54 22.29 -17.95 6.42
C ARG A 54 22.70 -19.41 6.67
N ASN A 55 23.53 -19.65 7.67
CA ASN A 55 23.83 -20.99 8.13
C ASN A 55 22.67 -21.52 8.97
N LYS A 56 22.13 -22.67 8.58
CA LYS A 56 21.06 -23.36 9.28
C LYS A 56 21.43 -24.81 9.51
N LYS A 57 21.15 -25.30 10.73
CA LYS A 57 21.37 -26.73 11.06
C LYS A 57 20.19 -27.53 10.54
N ILE A 58 20.46 -28.43 9.60
CA ILE A 58 19.49 -29.33 8.98
C ILE A 58 19.97 -30.76 9.19
N ASN A 59 19.17 -31.61 9.84
CA ASN A 59 19.51 -33.01 10.16
C ASN A 59 20.86 -33.18 10.88
N GLY A 60 21.18 -32.24 11.78
CA GLY A 60 22.43 -32.26 12.54
C GLY A 60 23.66 -31.68 11.83
N GLU A 61 23.55 -31.28 10.56
CA GLU A 61 24.62 -30.69 9.78
C GLU A 61 24.35 -29.20 9.50
N TRP A 62 25.41 -28.40 9.56
CA TRP A 62 25.33 -26.98 9.18
C TRP A 62 25.33 -26.85 7.65
N LYS A 63 24.27 -26.22 7.11
CA LYS A 63 24.14 -25.91 5.68
C LYS A 63 23.91 -24.44 5.50
N GLN A 64 24.46 -23.90 4.41
CA GLN A 64 24.17 -22.56 3.95
C GLN A 64 22.84 -22.58 3.15
N VAL A 65 21.88 -21.77 3.56
CA VAL A 65 20.58 -21.65 2.89
C VAL A 65 20.39 -20.22 2.41
N ASP A 66 19.72 -20.09 1.26
CA ASP A 66 19.33 -18.79 0.73
C ASP A 66 18.21 -18.20 1.58
N VAL A 67 18.36 -16.94 1.92
CA VAL A 67 17.34 -16.16 2.65
C VAL A 67 17.17 -14.81 1.99
N PHE A 68 16.01 -14.17 2.23
CA PHE A 68 15.82 -12.78 1.91
C PHE A 68 16.05 -11.94 3.15
N GLU A 69 16.97 -10.98 3.05
CA GLU A 69 17.27 -10.01 4.09
C GLU A 69 16.55 -8.69 3.80
N PHE A 70 15.96 -8.12 4.85
CA PHE A 70 15.34 -6.81 4.77
C PHE A 70 16.40 -5.74 4.95
N GLU A 71 16.53 -4.86 3.96
CA GLU A 71 17.42 -3.70 4.03
C GLU A 71 16.69 -2.48 3.51
N ASP A 72 16.37 -1.57 4.40
CA ASP A 72 15.73 -0.30 4.06
C ASP A 72 16.71 0.86 4.25
N ASN A 73 17.04 1.51 3.14
CA ASN A 73 17.97 2.63 3.10
C ASN A 73 17.27 3.99 3.23
N ILE A 74 15.94 4.00 3.27
CA ILE A 74 15.14 5.23 3.40
C ILE A 74 14.31 5.13 4.69
N PRO A 75 14.76 5.76 5.79
CA PRO A 75 14.15 5.61 7.11
C PRO A 75 12.86 6.44 7.27
N PHE A 76 11.96 6.35 6.33
CA PHE A 76 10.62 6.90 6.42
C PHE A 76 9.61 5.82 6.83
N GLY A 77 8.48 6.25 7.40
CA GLY A 77 7.34 5.39 7.57
C GLY A 77 6.84 4.84 6.22
N HIS A 78 6.11 3.75 6.25
CA HIS A 78 5.71 2.99 5.07
C HIS A 78 5.03 3.84 3.98
N GLY A 79 3.95 4.55 4.33
CA GLY A 79 3.24 5.41 3.39
C GLY A 79 4.04 6.65 2.99
N GLU A 80 4.79 7.23 3.91
CA GLU A 80 5.65 8.39 3.65
C GLU A 80 6.74 8.07 2.63
N LYS A 81 7.35 6.89 2.74
CA LYS A 81 8.37 6.42 1.81
C LYS A 81 7.80 6.29 0.40
N SER A 82 6.60 5.71 0.24
CA SER A 82 5.96 5.61 -1.07
C SER A 82 5.72 6.98 -1.68
N VAL A 83 5.17 7.93 -0.92
CA VAL A 83 4.96 9.31 -1.39
C VAL A 83 6.28 9.97 -1.80
N TYR A 84 7.31 9.82 -0.99
CA TYR A 84 8.65 10.35 -1.29
C TYR A 84 9.20 9.80 -2.61
N MET A 85 9.14 8.48 -2.80
CA MET A 85 9.63 7.82 -4.00
C MET A 85 8.88 8.25 -5.25
N ILE A 86 7.55 8.29 -5.21
CA ILE A 86 6.71 8.72 -6.34
C ILE A 86 6.98 10.17 -6.69
N SER A 87 7.12 11.04 -5.70
CA SER A 87 7.35 12.48 -5.89
C SER A 87 8.66 12.80 -6.59
N GLY A 88 9.61 11.86 -6.63
CA GLY A 88 10.83 11.97 -7.42
C GLY A 88 10.62 11.82 -8.93
N TYR A 89 9.47 11.30 -9.36
CA TYR A 89 9.15 11.03 -10.77
C TYR A 89 7.94 11.79 -11.29
N MET A 90 6.99 12.10 -10.43
CA MET A 90 5.75 12.77 -10.80
C MET A 90 5.18 13.57 -9.64
N ARG A 91 4.35 14.56 -9.98
CA ARG A 91 3.65 15.36 -9.00
C ARG A 91 2.33 14.70 -8.60
N LEU A 92 2.17 14.43 -7.31
CA LEU A 92 0.90 13.97 -6.74
C LEU A 92 0.01 15.16 -6.38
N THR A 93 -1.30 14.99 -6.52
CA THR A 93 -2.25 15.89 -5.87
C THR A 93 -2.19 15.70 -4.36
N ARG A 94 -2.71 16.66 -3.61
CA ARG A 94 -2.76 16.53 -2.13
C ARG A 94 -3.54 15.28 -1.73
N GLU A 95 -4.70 15.04 -2.32
CA GLU A 95 -5.52 13.88 -1.99
C GLU A 95 -4.84 12.55 -2.34
N GLU A 96 -4.20 12.46 -3.50
CA GLU A 96 -3.40 11.29 -3.88
C GLU A 96 -2.26 11.02 -2.89
N ALA A 97 -1.53 12.07 -2.52
CA ALA A 97 -0.43 11.95 -1.56
C ALA A 97 -0.91 11.48 -0.18
N PHE A 98 -1.99 12.05 0.34
CA PHE A 98 -2.55 11.63 1.64
C PHE A 98 -3.20 10.26 1.59
N ALA A 99 -3.84 9.88 0.46
CA ALA A 99 -4.36 8.53 0.29
C ALA A 99 -3.24 7.48 0.38
N ILE A 100 -2.14 7.68 -0.31
CA ILE A 100 -0.97 6.80 -0.25
C ILE A 100 -0.33 6.84 1.14
N ARG A 101 -0.16 8.02 1.73
CA ARG A 101 0.44 8.18 3.06
C ARG A 101 -0.31 7.40 4.14
N TYR A 102 -1.64 7.40 4.11
CA TYR A 102 -2.49 6.78 5.13
C TYR A 102 -3.15 5.48 4.69
N HIS A 103 -2.67 4.83 3.62
CA HIS A 103 -3.28 3.59 3.13
C HIS A 103 -3.28 2.43 4.14
N MET A 104 -2.31 2.42 5.08
CA MET A 104 -2.30 1.43 6.15
C MET A 104 -3.47 1.60 7.13
N GLY A 105 -4.13 2.75 7.13
CA GLY A 105 -5.26 3.02 7.99
C GLY A 105 -4.95 2.79 9.46
N PHE A 106 -5.85 2.14 10.16
CA PHE A 106 -5.70 1.83 11.59
C PHE A 106 -4.79 0.63 11.88
N SER A 107 -4.36 -0.09 10.87
CA SER A 107 -3.42 -1.22 11.04
C SER A 107 -1.96 -0.79 11.10
N GLY A 108 -1.66 0.47 10.79
CA GLY A 108 -0.32 1.03 10.90
C GLY A 108 0.00 1.56 12.29
N SER A 109 1.16 2.22 12.41
CA SER A 109 1.65 2.81 13.66
C SER A 109 1.22 4.27 13.87
N ASP A 110 0.45 4.83 12.95
CA ASP A 110 -0.03 6.21 13.05
C ASP A 110 -1.03 6.37 14.20
N PRO A 111 -1.04 7.53 14.87
CA PRO A 111 -2.05 7.84 15.88
C PRO A 111 -3.47 7.74 15.28
N VAL A 112 -4.37 7.08 16.00
CA VAL A 112 -5.77 6.85 15.56
C VAL A 112 -6.48 8.14 15.15
N ASN A 113 -6.24 9.23 15.90
CA ASN A 113 -6.85 10.53 15.59
C ASN A 113 -6.36 11.10 14.24
N ASN A 114 -5.10 10.87 13.89
CA ASN A 114 -4.54 11.33 12.61
C ASN A 114 -5.14 10.54 11.44
N VAL A 115 -5.29 9.23 11.61
CA VAL A 115 -5.90 8.36 10.60
C VAL A 115 -7.36 8.76 10.37
N GLY A 116 -8.15 8.91 11.42
CA GLY A 116 -9.54 9.35 11.34
C GLY A 116 -9.69 10.69 10.62
N LYS A 117 -8.86 11.67 10.99
CA LYS A 117 -8.85 12.98 10.34
C LYS A 117 -8.47 12.91 8.87
N ALA A 118 -7.49 12.07 8.51
CA ALA A 118 -7.10 11.86 7.12
C ALA A 118 -8.26 11.28 6.30
N PHE A 119 -9.02 10.34 6.84
CA PHE A 119 -10.18 9.74 6.17
C PHE A 119 -11.33 10.75 5.99
N GLU A 120 -11.54 11.63 6.97
CA GLU A 120 -12.55 12.71 6.86
C GLU A 120 -12.17 13.74 5.80
N MET A 121 -10.90 14.17 5.78
CA MET A 121 -10.43 15.19 4.86
C MET A 121 -10.20 14.67 3.44
N PHE A 122 -9.79 13.41 3.31
CA PHE A 122 -9.41 12.78 2.06
C PHE A 122 -10.09 11.42 1.92
N PRO A 123 -11.34 11.39 1.45
CA PRO A 123 -12.10 10.13 1.33
C PRO A 123 -11.41 9.05 0.50
N LEU A 124 -10.56 9.44 -0.46
CA LEU A 124 -9.74 8.48 -1.22
C LEU A 124 -8.81 7.67 -0.32
N ALA A 125 -8.33 8.24 0.79
CA ALA A 125 -7.52 7.52 1.77
C ALA A 125 -8.31 6.37 2.42
N PHE A 126 -9.56 6.61 2.77
CA PHE A 126 -10.47 5.57 3.27
C PHE A 126 -10.70 4.48 2.21
N ALA A 127 -11.04 4.88 0.99
CA ALA A 127 -11.33 3.95 -0.10
C ALA A 127 -10.11 3.09 -0.43
N LEU A 128 -8.92 3.67 -0.52
CA LEU A 128 -7.68 2.92 -0.80
C LEU A 128 -7.34 1.97 0.35
N SER A 129 -7.45 2.40 1.60
CA SER A 129 -7.19 1.55 2.77
C SER A 129 -8.15 0.36 2.83
N THR A 130 -9.42 0.59 2.52
CA THR A 130 -10.43 -0.49 2.46
C THR A 130 -10.13 -1.48 1.34
N ALA A 131 -9.78 -0.99 0.15
CA ALA A 131 -9.43 -1.82 -1.00
C ALA A 131 -8.16 -2.66 -0.73
N ASP A 132 -7.18 -2.08 -0.06
CA ASP A 132 -5.96 -2.77 0.35
C ASP A 132 -6.26 -3.92 1.34
N MET A 133 -7.10 -3.67 2.35
CA MET A 133 -7.54 -4.72 3.26
C MET A 133 -8.33 -5.82 2.55
N GLU A 134 -9.25 -5.47 1.66
CA GLU A 134 -10.03 -6.45 0.90
C GLU A 134 -9.10 -7.34 0.05
N ALA A 135 -8.16 -6.75 -0.67
CA ALA A 135 -7.20 -7.48 -1.47
C ALA A 135 -6.35 -8.41 -0.60
N THR A 136 -5.82 -7.90 0.51
CA THR A 136 -4.94 -8.65 1.42
C THR A 136 -5.64 -9.86 2.03
N TYR A 137 -6.88 -9.71 2.48
CA TYR A 137 -7.58 -10.77 3.21
C TYR A 137 -8.34 -11.76 2.32
N PHE A 138 -8.71 -11.37 1.10
CA PHE A 138 -9.62 -12.16 0.29
C PHE A 138 -9.09 -12.54 -1.10
N LEU A 139 -8.11 -11.83 -1.63
CA LEU A 139 -7.62 -12.05 -2.99
C LEU A 139 -6.16 -12.51 -3.05
N ASP A 140 -5.34 -12.03 -2.14
CA ASP A 140 -3.93 -12.43 -2.10
C ASP A 140 -3.79 -13.85 -1.55
N GLU A 141 -2.84 -14.61 -2.09
CA GLU A 141 -2.57 -15.94 -1.57
C GLU A 141 -2.06 -15.85 -0.13
N GLN A 142 -2.71 -16.60 0.75
CA GLN A 142 -2.27 -16.78 2.12
C GLN A 142 -1.03 -17.67 2.11
N VAL A 143 0.12 -17.09 2.29
CA VAL A 143 1.39 -17.84 2.39
C VAL A 143 1.61 -18.33 3.81
#